data_00c739482dbe740883a3a70dcf03bb78
#
_entry.id   00c739482dbe740883a3a70dcf03bb78
#
_cell.length_a   1.000
_cell.length_b   1.000
_cell.length_c   1.000
_cell.angle_alpha   90.00
_cell.angle_beta   90.00
_cell.angle_gamma   90.00
#
_symmetry.space_group_name_H-M   'P 1'
#
loop_
_entity.id
_entity.type
_entity.pdbx_description
1 polymer ?
#
loop_
_entity_poly.entity_id
_entity_poly.type
_entity_poly.pdbx_seq_one_letter_code
_entity_poly.pdbx_strand_id
1 'polypeptide(L)'
;MFNDRYGLTAAVLQGRKTMTRRIVPTQYVPMIEDGLQGAALIEAQRHGDAFRENEIVAVAQAYNDFYNDECDPRQFPEGAGWTNKLFVKPDLMPHQIQITDINIERLQDITNEDCKKEGILTMFTGYCYEYEDKHGFGYRGFSHIKDAFASLIDGVSGKGTWQSNPIVVVYSFKLIK
;
A
#
# COMPACT_ATOMS: atom_id res chain seq x y z
N MET A 1 -3.80 -4.76 -0.61
CA MET A 1 -4.56 -4.27 0.55
C MET A 1 -3.70 -3.29 1.31
N PHE A 2 -4.21 -2.09 1.66
CA PHE A 2 -3.49 -1.11 2.48
C PHE A 2 -3.74 -1.39 3.96
N ASN A 3 -2.80 -1.02 4.83
CA ASN A 3 -2.86 -1.34 6.25
C ASN A 3 -3.59 -0.24 7.04
N ASP A 4 -4.73 -0.58 7.65
CA ASP A 4 -5.58 0.38 8.41
C ASP A 4 -4.94 0.84 9.70
N ARG A 5 -4.19 -0.05 10.37
CA ARG A 5 -3.48 0.29 11.61
C ARG A 5 -2.56 1.52 11.46
N TYR A 6 -2.09 1.77 10.23
CA TYR A 6 -1.23 2.90 9.89
C TYR A 6 -1.95 3.95 9.04
N GLY A 7 -3.28 3.98 9.04
CA GLY A 7 -4.08 4.96 8.31
C GLY A 7 -3.90 4.93 6.79
N LEU A 8 -3.29 3.88 6.22
CA LEU A 8 -2.88 3.88 4.80
C LEU A 8 -4.06 3.80 3.85
N THR A 9 -5.17 3.15 4.23
CA THR A 9 -6.39 3.16 3.41
C THR A 9 -6.99 4.56 3.38
N ALA A 10 -7.14 5.20 4.53
CA ALA A 10 -7.63 6.58 4.61
C ALA A 10 -6.73 7.54 3.81
N ALA A 11 -5.41 7.36 3.86
CA ALA A 11 -4.47 8.15 3.08
C ALA A 11 -4.67 7.99 1.56
N VAL A 12 -5.00 6.78 1.06
CA VAL A 12 -5.36 6.54 -0.34
C VAL A 12 -6.67 7.23 -0.70
N LEU A 13 -7.72 7.04 0.11
CA LEU A 13 -9.04 7.62 -0.15
C LEU A 13 -9.03 9.16 -0.13
N GLN A 14 -8.14 9.76 0.64
CA GLN A 14 -7.91 11.20 0.71
C GLN A 14 -6.93 11.71 -0.38
N GLY A 15 -6.41 10.85 -1.24
CA GLY A 15 -5.44 11.20 -2.27
C GLY A 15 -4.04 11.58 -1.76
N ARG A 16 -3.76 11.40 -0.47
CA ARG A 16 -2.45 11.66 0.14
C ARG A 16 -1.42 10.59 -0.19
N LYS A 17 -1.86 9.33 -0.24
CA LYS A 17 -1.02 8.21 -0.65
C LYS A 17 -1.31 7.85 -2.10
N THR A 18 -0.30 8.03 -2.95
CA THR A 18 -0.35 7.80 -4.40
C THR A 18 0.74 6.87 -4.90
N MET A 19 1.50 6.28 -3.97
CA MET A 19 2.58 5.33 -4.26
C MET A 19 2.59 4.21 -3.23
N THR A 20 3.03 3.03 -3.63
CA THR A 20 3.25 1.92 -2.71
C THR A 20 4.39 1.04 -3.17
N ARG A 21 5.20 0.57 -2.22
CA ARG A 21 6.30 -0.37 -2.42
C ARG A 21 5.92 -1.75 -1.94
N ARG A 22 6.21 -2.76 -2.74
CA ARG A 22 6.03 -4.17 -2.39
C ARG A 22 7.33 -4.92 -2.56
N ILE A 23 7.71 -5.69 -1.56
CA ILE A 23 8.91 -6.52 -1.62
C ILE A 23 8.74 -7.53 -2.76
N VAL A 24 9.76 -7.62 -3.60
CA VAL A 24 9.81 -8.59 -4.70
C VAL A 24 9.88 -10.00 -4.10
N PRO A 25 9.03 -10.94 -4.53
CA PRO A 25 9.16 -12.34 -4.14
C PRO A 25 10.54 -12.89 -4.49
N THR A 26 11.12 -13.68 -3.60
CA THR A 26 12.52 -14.14 -3.68
C THR A 26 12.87 -14.87 -4.97
N GLN A 27 11.90 -15.54 -5.59
CA GLN A 27 12.09 -16.25 -6.87
C GLN A 27 12.46 -15.33 -8.06
N TYR A 28 12.11 -14.03 -8.01
CA TYR A 28 12.41 -13.07 -9.08
C TYR A 28 13.68 -12.27 -8.83
N VAL A 29 14.21 -12.28 -7.60
CA VAL A 29 15.39 -11.49 -7.20
C VAL A 29 16.61 -11.81 -8.08
N PRO A 30 16.98 -13.08 -8.36
CA PRO A 30 18.13 -13.40 -9.20
C PRO A 30 18.03 -12.79 -10.60
N MET A 31 16.84 -12.84 -11.24
CA MET A 31 16.65 -12.23 -12.56
C MET A 31 16.89 -10.72 -12.54
N ILE A 32 16.48 -10.04 -11.47
CA ILE A 32 16.66 -8.58 -11.33
C ILE A 32 18.14 -8.25 -11.11
N GLU A 33 18.84 -9.02 -10.29
CA GLU A 33 20.28 -8.84 -10.03
C GLU A 33 21.14 -9.12 -11.26
N ASP A 34 20.69 -10.02 -12.14
CA ASP A 34 21.29 -10.28 -13.45
C ASP A 34 20.94 -9.23 -14.52
N GLY A 35 20.25 -8.14 -14.14
CA GLY A 35 19.86 -7.05 -15.06
C GLY A 35 18.61 -7.31 -15.90
N LEU A 36 17.87 -8.40 -15.65
CA LEU A 36 16.67 -8.81 -16.38
C LEU A 36 15.38 -8.30 -15.72
N GLN A 37 15.36 -7.07 -15.25
CA GLN A 37 14.23 -6.48 -14.51
C GLN A 37 12.90 -6.56 -15.26
N GLY A 38 12.89 -6.25 -16.56
CA GLY A 38 11.68 -6.32 -17.38
C GLY A 38 11.13 -7.75 -17.51
N ALA A 39 12.01 -8.74 -17.67
CA ALA A 39 11.60 -10.14 -17.74
C ALA A 39 11.06 -10.65 -16.39
N ALA A 40 11.71 -10.27 -15.28
CA ALA A 40 11.24 -10.60 -13.94
C ALA A 40 9.85 -10.02 -13.67
N LEU A 41 9.59 -8.76 -14.07
CA LEU A 41 8.30 -8.12 -13.92
C LEU A 41 7.21 -8.82 -14.75
N ILE A 42 7.49 -9.16 -16.02
CA ILE A 42 6.57 -9.89 -16.89
C ILE A 42 6.20 -11.24 -16.26
N GLU A 43 7.19 -11.96 -15.75
CA GLU A 43 6.95 -13.26 -15.12
C GLU A 43 6.12 -13.13 -13.85
N ALA A 44 6.42 -12.15 -12.99
CA ALA A 44 5.62 -11.86 -11.79
C ALA A 44 4.17 -11.48 -12.16
N GLN A 45 3.95 -10.72 -13.23
CA GLN A 45 2.61 -10.38 -13.73
C GLN A 45 1.83 -11.60 -14.27
N ARG A 46 2.51 -12.58 -14.88
CA ARG A 46 1.89 -13.84 -15.33
C ARG A 46 1.37 -14.67 -14.16
N HIS A 47 2.09 -14.68 -13.06
CA HIS A 47 1.72 -15.44 -11.86
C HIS A 47 0.78 -14.64 -10.91
N GLY A 48 0.45 -13.39 -11.22
CA GLY A 48 -0.39 -12.54 -10.35
C GLY A 48 0.35 -11.97 -9.14
N ASP A 49 1.68 -12.06 -9.12
CA ASP A 49 2.53 -11.53 -8.05
C ASP A 49 2.82 -10.02 -8.21
N ALA A 50 2.55 -9.46 -9.39
CA ALA A 50 2.71 -8.03 -9.68
C ALA A 50 1.55 -7.48 -10.51
N PHE A 51 1.21 -6.20 -10.28
CA PHE A 51 0.23 -5.46 -11.07
C PHE A 51 0.81 -5.06 -12.43
N ARG A 52 -0.10 -4.72 -13.35
CA ARG A 52 0.22 -4.16 -14.66
C ARG A 52 0.00 -2.66 -14.69
N GLU A 53 0.72 -1.98 -15.56
CA GLU A 53 0.42 -0.58 -15.87
C GLU A 53 -0.99 -0.45 -16.44
N ASN A 54 -1.70 0.61 -16.05
CA ASN A 54 -3.11 0.87 -16.34
C ASN A 54 -4.11 -0.12 -15.71
N GLU A 55 -3.67 -1.06 -14.92
CA GLU A 55 -4.56 -1.98 -14.18
C GLU A 55 -5.41 -1.20 -13.17
N ILE A 56 -6.69 -1.54 -13.11
CA ILE A 56 -7.63 -1.01 -12.12
C ILE A 56 -7.72 -1.98 -10.97
N VAL A 57 -7.44 -1.49 -9.77
CA VAL A 57 -7.38 -2.31 -8.55
C VAL A 57 -8.36 -1.75 -7.52
N ALA A 58 -9.23 -2.61 -6.99
CA ALA A 58 -10.15 -2.24 -5.93
C ALA A 58 -9.40 -1.91 -4.62
N VAL A 59 -9.79 -0.83 -3.94
CA VAL A 59 -9.30 -0.51 -2.60
C VAL A 59 -10.13 -1.30 -1.59
N ALA A 60 -9.52 -2.35 -1.03
CA ALA A 60 -10.21 -3.21 -0.08
C ALA A 60 -10.59 -2.43 1.20
N GLN A 61 -11.88 -2.46 1.54
CA GLN A 61 -12.50 -1.89 2.73
C GLN A 61 -13.40 -2.94 3.37
N ALA A 62 -13.61 -2.88 4.68
CA ALA A 62 -14.64 -3.72 5.29
C ALA A 62 -16.02 -3.23 4.86
N TYR A 63 -16.98 -4.13 4.72
CA TYR A 63 -18.33 -3.73 4.27
C TYR A 63 -18.99 -2.73 5.22
N ASN A 64 -18.78 -2.85 6.53
CA ASN A 64 -19.28 -1.88 7.50
C ASN A 64 -18.73 -0.46 7.31
N ASP A 65 -17.62 -0.27 6.61
CA ASP A 65 -17.03 1.06 6.42
C ASP A 65 -17.83 1.91 5.43
N PHE A 66 -18.67 1.29 4.57
CA PHE A 66 -19.41 1.99 3.53
C PHE A 66 -20.83 1.48 3.28
N TYR A 67 -21.23 0.39 3.93
CA TYR A 67 -22.60 -0.13 3.80
C TYR A 67 -23.61 0.87 4.39
N ASN A 68 -24.67 1.14 3.62
CA ASN A 68 -25.77 2.02 4.02
C ASN A 68 -27.09 1.47 3.48
N ASP A 69 -28.21 2.14 3.79
CA ASP A 69 -29.57 1.74 3.41
C ASP A 69 -29.83 1.74 1.89
N GLU A 70 -28.95 2.36 1.10
CA GLU A 70 -29.00 2.34 -0.37
C GLU A 70 -28.38 1.09 -0.98
N CYS A 71 -27.62 0.33 -0.19
CA CYS A 71 -26.99 -0.91 -0.64
C CYS A 71 -28.03 -2.04 -0.69
N ASP A 72 -28.02 -2.83 -1.77
CA ASP A 72 -28.80 -4.08 -1.82
C ASP A 72 -28.14 -5.15 -0.96
N PRO A 73 -28.73 -5.55 0.19
CA PRO A 73 -28.12 -6.50 1.11
C PRO A 73 -27.82 -7.86 0.48
N ARG A 74 -28.56 -8.24 -0.59
CA ARG A 74 -28.37 -9.52 -1.29
C ARG A 74 -27.05 -9.61 -2.06
N GLN A 75 -26.40 -8.49 -2.33
CA GLN A 75 -25.11 -8.45 -3.01
C GLN A 75 -23.95 -8.78 -2.06
N PHE A 76 -24.13 -8.57 -0.76
CA PHE A 76 -23.08 -8.77 0.24
C PHE A 76 -23.13 -10.19 0.81
N PRO A 77 -21.96 -10.84 0.94
CA PRO A 77 -21.90 -12.17 1.56
C PRO A 77 -22.19 -12.06 3.06
N GLU A 78 -22.87 -13.07 3.60
CA GLU A 78 -23.02 -13.19 5.05
C GLU A 78 -21.67 -13.55 5.70
N GLY A 79 -21.32 -12.87 6.79
CA GLY A 79 -20.18 -13.16 7.65
C GLY A 79 -18.87 -12.52 7.24
N ALA A 80 -18.13 -13.11 6.30
CA ALA A 80 -16.79 -12.63 5.94
C ALA A 80 -16.80 -11.26 5.26
N GLY A 81 -15.84 -10.39 5.60
CA GLY A 81 -15.68 -9.07 4.99
C GLY A 81 -16.41 -7.92 5.71
N TRP A 82 -17.26 -8.20 6.69
CA TRP A 82 -18.04 -7.16 7.37
C TRP A 82 -17.22 -6.28 8.31
N THR A 83 -16.37 -6.90 9.12
CA THR A 83 -15.56 -6.19 10.14
C THR A 83 -14.08 -6.18 9.83
N ASN A 84 -13.68 -6.76 8.69
CA ASN A 84 -12.30 -6.79 8.23
C ASN A 84 -12.27 -6.88 6.70
N LYS A 85 -11.10 -6.64 6.11
CA LYS A 85 -10.92 -6.63 4.65
C LYS A 85 -10.63 -8.01 4.04
N LEU A 86 -10.61 -9.06 4.84
CA LEU A 86 -10.38 -10.41 4.35
C LEU A 86 -11.65 -10.88 3.64
N PHE A 87 -11.46 -11.47 2.46
CA PHE A 87 -12.53 -12.04 1.66
C PHE A 87 -13.59 -11.05 1.12
N VAL A 88 -13.30 -9.74 1.11
CA VAL A 88 -14.16 -8.76 0.43
C VAL A 88 -14.12 -8.99 -1.08
N LYS A 89 -15.27 -8.79 -1.73
CA LYS A 89 -15.39 -8.90 -3.19
C LYS A 89 -14.94 -7.60 -3.85
N PRO A 90 -13.97 -7.63 -4.79
CA PRO A 90 -13.49 -6.41 -5.46
C PRO A 90 -14.61 -5.61 -6.14
N ASP A 91 -15.59 -6.29 -6.72
CA ASP A 91 -16.70 -5.67 -7.46
C ASP A 91 -17.65 -4.87 -6.56
N LEU A 92 -17.64 -5.14 -5.24
CA LEU A 92 -18.44 -4.40 -4.26
C LEU A 92 -17.70 -3.19 -3.67
N MET A 93 -16.40 -3.03 -3.96
CA MET A 93 -15.62 -1.93 -3.39
C MET A 93 -16.01 -0.60 -4.03
N PRO A 94 -16.32 0.42 -3.21
CA PRO A 94 -16.73 1.73 -3.70
C PRO A 94 -15.57 2.52 -4.32
N HIS A 95 -14.33 2.17 -3.97
CA HIS A 95 -13.15 2.92 -4.39
C HIS A 95 -12.18 2.05 -5.18
N GLN A 96 -11.60 2.65 -6.21
CA GLN A 96 -10.63 2.01 -7.12
C GLN A 96 -9.45 2.93 -7.38
N ILE A 97 -8.29 2.33 -7.56
CA ILE A 97 -7.08 3.01 -8.03
C ILE A 97 -6.68 2.46 -9.39
N GLN A 98 -6.07 3.31 -10.20
CA GLN A 98 -5.40 2.90 -11.44
C GLN A 98 -3.90 2.98 -11.26
N ILE A 99 -3.19 1.90 -11.58
CA ILE A 99 -1.72 1.88 -11.62
C ILE A 99 -1.26 2.75 -12.79
N THR A 100 -0.43 3.75 -12.53
CA THR A 100 0.02 4.72 -13.54
C THR A 100 1.47 4.53 -13.95
N ASP A 101 2.28 3.92 -13.09
CA ASP A 101 3.69 3.66 -13.33
C ASP A 101 4.21 2.51 -12.47
N ILE A 102 5.20 1.79 -12.96
CA ILE A 102 5.82 0.66 -12.26
C ILE A 102 7.34 0.76 -12.40
N ASN A 103 8.03 0.73 -11.27
CA ASN A 103 9.48 0.74 -11.23
C ASN A 103 10.02 -0.34 -10.28
N ILE A 104 11.30 -0.70 -10.41
CA ILE A 104 11.99 -1.62 -9.50
C ILE A 104 13.22 -0.90 -8.96
N GLU A 105 13.36 -0.91 -7.63
CA GLU A 105 14.51 -0.26 -6.94
C GLU A 105 14.84 -0.99 -5.64
N ARG A 106 15.94 -0.59 -4.98
CA ARG A 106 16.17 -0.95 -3.59
C ARG A 106 15.31 -0.09 -2.67
N LEU A 107 14.82 -0.66 -1.59
CA LEU A 107 13.90 0.03 -0.66
C LEU A 107 14.46 1.36 -0.14
N GLN A 108 15.76 1.43 0.15
CA GLN A 108 16.41 2.64 0.69
C GLN A 108 16.70 3.72 -0.37
N ASP A 109 16.53 3.43 -1.67
CA ASP A 109 16.66 4.41 -2.75
C ASP A 109 15.48 5.39 -2.80
N ILE A 110 14.45 5.13 -1.99
CA ILE A 110 13.28 6.01 -1.85
C ILE A 110 13.69 7.48 -1.64
N THR A 111 13.08 8.38 -2.41
CA THR A 111 13.30 9.82 -2.29
C THR A 111 12.44 10.42 -1.16
N ASN A 112 12.77 11.63 -0.72
CA ASN A 112 11.96 12.34 0.27
C ASN A 112 10.53 12.62 -0.24
N GLU A 113 10.40 12.93 -1.55
CA GLU A 113 9.10 13.16 -2.16
C GLU A 113 8.27 11.87 -2.23
N ASP A 114 8.91 10.74 -2.49
CA ASP A 114 8.21 9.45 -2.51
C ASP A 114 7.78 9.00 -1.11
N CYS A 115 8.54 9.34 -0.06
CA CYS A 115 8.08 9.13 1.31
C CYS A 115 6.72 9.82 1.57
N LYS A 116 6.53 11.04 1.05
CA LYS A 116 5.23 11.74 1.16
C LYS A 116 4.14 11.00 0.39
N LYS A 117 4.44 10.56 -0.84
CA LYS A 117 3.51 9.78 -1.67
C LYS A 117 3.18 8.41 -1.05
N GLU A 118 4.03 7.88 -0.19
CA GLU A 118 3.77 6.66 0.60
C GLU A 118 2.84 6.90 1.80
N GLY A 119 2.53 8.17 2.12
CA GLY A 119 1.59 8.55 3.17
C GLY A 119 2.26 9.18 4.41
N ILE A 120 3.56 9.49 4.35
CA ILE A 120 4.22 10.27 5.43
C ILE A 120 3.74 11.71 5.38
N LEU A 121 3.31 12.22 6.53
CA LEU A 121 2.79 13.56 6.71
C LEU A 121 3.92 14.51 7.10
N THR A 122 3.85 15.75 6.62
CA THR A 122 4.71 16.85 7.08
C THR A 122 4.00 17.61 8.17
N MET A 123 4.65 17.81 9.30
CA MET A 123 4.18 18.62 10.42
C MET A 123 5.10 19.84 10.63
N PHE A 124 4.67 20.79 11.47
CA PHE A 124 5.47 21.98 11.77
C PHE A 124 6.87 21.64 12.34
N THR A 125 6.97 20.56 13.11
CA THR A 125 8.20 20.15 13.79
C THR A 125 8.88 18.92 13.20
N GLY A 126 8.46 18.45 12.01
CA GLY A 126 9.05 17.25 11.38
C GLY A 126 8.06 16.46 10.55
N TYR A 127 8.15 15.15 10.63
CA TYR A 127 7.40 14.19 9.83
C TYR A 127 6.70 13.18 10.72
N CYS A 128 5.56 12.65 10.30
CA CYS A 128 4.85 11.64 11.05
C CYS A 128 4.05 10.70 10.13
N TYR A 129 3.56 9.63 10.71
CA TYR A 129 2.48 8.82 10.14
C TYR A 129 1.43 8.50 11.21
N GLU A 130 0.21 8.25 10.77
CA GLU A 130 -0.88 7.80 11.62
C GLU A 130 -0.64 6.35 12.06
N TYR A 131 -1.00 6.02 13.30
CA TYR A 131 -1.04 4.65 13.76
C TYR A 131 -2.19 4.46 14.76
N GLU A 132 -2.67 3.23 14.85
CA GLU A 132 -3.66 2.83 15.83
C GLU A 132 -3.05 1.84 16.82
N ASP A 133 -3.27 2.10 18.10
CA ASP A 133 -2.93 1.19 19.18
C ASP A 133 -4.13 0.99 20.13
N LYS A 134 -3.90 0.35 21.27
CA LYS A 134 -4.94 0.11 22.30
C LYS A 134 -5.57 1.37 22.88
N HIS A 135 -5.01 2.54 22.64
CA HIS A 135 -5.52 3.85 23.09
C HIS A 135 -6.21 4.64 21.97
N GLY A 136 -6.28 4.08 20.75
CA GLY A 136 -6.89 4.68 19.57
C GLY A 136 -5.86 5.19 18.56
N PHE A 137 -6.31 6.08 17.66
CA PHE A 137 -5.46 6.68 16.62
C PHE A 137 -4.55 7.76 17.21
N GLY A 138 -3.29 7.76 16.77
CA GLY A 138 -2.28 8.74 17.11
C GLY A 138 -1.30 9.01 15.97
N TYR A 139 -0.32 9.87 16.23
CA TYR A 139 0.75 10.20 15.29
C TYR A 139 2.11 9.80 15.86
N ARG A 140 2.94 9.16 15.06
CA ARG A 140 4.32 8.88 15.42
C ARG A 140 5.24 9.85 14.69
N GLY A 141 5.89 10.74 15.46
CA GLY A 141 6.72 11.83 14.95
C GLY A 141 8.20 11.47 14.79
N PHE A 142 8.86 12.11 13.81
CA PHE A 142 10.26 11.92 13.46
C PHE A 142 10.87 13.24 12.98
N SER A 143 12.17 13.43 13.19
CA SER A 143 12.91 14.59 12.69
C SER A 143 13.23 14.48 11.20
N HIS A 144 13.39 13.25 10.67
CA HIS A 144 13.71 13.01 9.27
C HIS A 144 12.66 12.14 8.60
N ILE A 145 12.33 12.48 7.35
CA ILE A 145 11.25 11.80 6.62
C ILE A 145 11.57 10.32 6.32
N LYS A 146 12.83 10.01 6.03
CA LYS A 146 13.26 8.61 5.80
C LYS A 146 13.18 7.77 7.06
N ASP A 147 13.40 8.35 8.25
CA ASP A 147 13.23 7.64 9.53
C ASP A 147 11.75 7.33 9.80
N ALA A 148 10.87 8.27 9.44
CA ALA A 148 9.42 8.04 9.51
C ALA A 148 9.01 6.89 8.58
N PHE A 149 9.49 6.89 7.33
CA PHE A 149 9.20 5.83 6.38
C PHE A 149 9.82 4.49 6.81
N ALA A 150 11.07 4.48 7.29
CA ALA A 150 11.72 3.28 7.83
C ALA A 150 10.91 2.62 8.96
N SER A 151 10.43 3.45 9.88
CA SER A 151 9.57 2.97 10.99
C SER A 151 8.22 2.46 10.49
N LEU A 152 7.61 3.12 9.49
CA LEU A 152 6.36 2.71 8.89
C LEU A 152 6.51 1.36 8.18
N ILE A 153 7.52 1.20 7.32
CA ILE A 153 7.71 -0.04 6.55
C ILE A 153 8.06 -1.23 7.46
N ASP A 154 8.84 -1.02 8.51
CA ASP A 154 9.11 -2.04 9.52
C ASP A 154 7.83 -2.44 10.27
N GLY A 155 6.92 -1.49 10.49
CA GLY A 155 5.61 -1.78 11.09
C GLY A 155 4.67 -2.55 10.17
N VAL A 156 4.70 -2.29 8.87
CA VAL A 156 3.81 -2.90 7.86
C VAL A 156 4.33 -4.26 7.39
N SER A 157 5.64 -4.37 7.13
CA SER A 157 6.26 -5.53 6.47
C SER A 157 7.09 -6.40 7.40
N GLY A 158 7.24 -5.97 8.67
CA GLY A 158 8.01 -6.68 9.68
C GLY A 158 9.29 -5.96 10.06
N LYS A 159 9.65 -6.08 11.35
CA LYS A 159 10.85 -5.46 11.91
C LYS A 159 12.12 -5.89 11.15
N GLY A 160 12.97 -4.95 10.78
CA GLY A 160 14.22 -5.18 10.05
C GLY A 160 14.06 -5.11 8.53
N THR A 161 12.86 -4.91 8.00
CA THR A 161 12.64 -4.74 6.55
C THR A 161 13.45 -3.57 6.00
N TRP A 162 13.44 -2.42 6.68
CA TRP A 162 14.25 -1.27 6.26
C TRP A 162 15.74 -1.61 6.21
N GLN A 163 16.26 -2.24 7.26
CA GLN A 163 17.68 -2.57 7.37
C GLN A 163 18.13 -3.60 6.32
N SER A 164 17.26 -4.54 5.96
CA SER A 164 17.59 -5.56 4.94
C SER A 164 17.66 -5.00 3.52
N ASN A 165 17.11 -3.79 3.31
CA ASN A 165 17.11 -3.08 2.03
C ASN A 165 16.73 -3.96 0.82
N PRO A 166 15.56 -4.63 0.86
CA PRO A 166 15.15 -5.55 -0.20
C PRO A 166 14.90 -4.82 -1.52
N ILE A 167 14.90 -5.58 -2.62
CA ILE A 167 14.37 -5.09 -3.89
C ILE A 167 12.85 -4.99 -3.77
N VAL A 168 12.29 -3.89 -4.25
CA VAL A 168 10.87 -3.60 -4.23
C VAL A 168 10.35 -3.25 -5.62
N VAL A 169 9.10 -3.61 -5.90
CA VAL A 169 8.33 -3.02 -6.99
C VAL A 169 7.63 -1.79 -6.44
N VAL A 170 7.83 -0.67 -7.09
CA VAL A 170 7.20 0.62 -6.79
C VAL A 170 6.02 0.81 -7.74
N TYR A 171 4.84 0.97 -7.19
CA TYR A 171 3.63 1.29 -7.95
C TYR A 171 3.23 2.72 -7.66
N SER A 172 3.20 3.56 -8.70
CA SER A 172 2.48 4.82 -8.67
C SER A 172 1.04 4.58 -9.07
N PHE A 173 0.11 5.28 -8.45
CA PHE A 173 -1.31 5.12 -8.76
C PHE A 173 -2.09 6.40 -8.50
N LYS A 174 -3.28 6.48 -9.08
CA LYS A 174 -4.28 7.52 -8.80
C LYS A 174 -5.60 6.91 -8.39
N LEU A 175 -6.31 7.56 -7.49
CA LEU A 175 -7.69 7.24 -7.15
C LEU A 175 -8.58 7.66 -8.34
N ILE A 176 -9.46 6.77 -8.80
CA ILE A 176 -10.34 7.01 -9.95
C ILE A 176 -11.83 6.91 -9.61
N LYS A 177 -12.16 6.33 -8.46
CA LYS A 177 -13.53 6.22 -7.97
C LYS A 177 -13.52 6.16 -6.44
#